data_9453bdb09aed78d711e972dba022b7f8
#
_entry.id   9453bdb09aed78d711e972dba022b7f8
#
_cell.length_a   1.000
_cell.length_b   1.000
_cell.length_c   1.000
_cell.angle_alpha   90.00
_cell.angle_beta   90.00
_cell.angle_gamma   90.00
#
_symmetry.space_group_name_H-M   'P 1'
#
loop_
_entity.id
_entity.type
_entity.pdbx_description
1 polymer ?
#
loop_
_entity_poly.entity_id
_entity_poly.type
_entity_poly.pdbx_seq_one_letter_code
_entity_poly.pdbx_strand_id
1 'polypeptide(L)'
;MRKILVSAFLLLSSVILSAQSTESLRITHGPWLQNVTKDGATVCFTTNLPAVPGVLLTSRGTLPDTLIRNSTDGMIDAGGTLHKVRISGLEPGKSYSYKVNPVEILKLKPYQVYYGDTIKSKEYKFTTQNNINKTTRFLVVNDIHTNGKRLSQHLTSANAASQDLVFYNGDMLDVFEDEDQLLNVIIDTSVRCFAATVPFVFIRGNHETRGILSRKLKGYLDYPQDRYYYSFDQGPVHFIVLDCGEDKPDNNRYYYGLADYDRYRFAELEWLKEEVKSEAFRNATYRVYLIHMPVHAGDGSSHSLLFLSDHFGPVIKEAGGDLMISAHTHRHLWLPEKLSGLGMPLLINGNLNRIEAEAGEQGLKIKVLSETNEVVTEKEIIKRQ
;
A
#
# COMPACT_ATOMS: atom_id res chain seq x y z
N MET A 1 40.64 80.64 -5.33
CA MET A 1 40.18 79.62 -6.34
C MET A 1 39.97 78.28 -5.65
N ARG A 2 38.72 77.97 -5.36
CA ARG A 2 38.32 76.62 -4.77
C ARG A 2 37.87 75.77 -5.89
N LYS A 3 38.54 74.58 -6.10
CA LYS A 3 38.12 73.54 -7.03
C LYS A 3 37.12 72.67 -6.34
N ILE A 4 35.91 72.59 -6.90
CA ILE A 4 34.85 71.68 -6.50
C ILE A 4 35.06 70.34 -7.28
N LEU A 5 35.38 69.30 -6.56
CA LEU A 5 35.34 67.88 -7.12
C LEU A 5 33.90 67.41 -7.06
N VAL A 6 33.31 67.11 -8.20
CA VAL A 6 32.04 66.45 -8.32
C VAL A 6 32.34 64.92 -8.45
N SER A 7 32.07 64.14 -7.39
CA SER A 7 32.14 62.69 -7.45
C SER A 7 30.84 62.16 -7.98
N ALA A 8 30.89 61.57 -9.19
CA ALA A 8 29.77 60.85 -9.76
C ALA A 8 29.71 59.47 -9.12
N PHE A 9 28.64 59.21 -8.34
CA PHE A 9 28.31 57.87 -7.83
C PHE A 9 27.54 57.10 -8.94
N LEU A 10 28.21 56.14 -9.60
CA LEU A 10 27.54 55.15 -10.45
C LEU A 10 26.88 54.11 -9.55
N LEU A 11 25.55 54.18 -9.43
CA LEU A 11 24.74 53.09 -8.88
C LEU A 11 24.68 51.94 -9.91
N LEU A 12 25.49 50.92 -9.73
CA LEU A 12 25.27 49.63 -10.38
C LEU A 12 24.08 48.96 -9.70
N SER A 13 22.91 49.05 -10.30
CA SER A 13 21.78 48.18 -10.00
C SER A 13 22.08 46.77 -10.56
N SER A 14 22.56 45.88 -9.71
CA SER A 14 22.63 44.47 -9.99
C SER A 14 21.21 43.91 -10.11
N VAL A 15 20.73 43.74 -11.33
CA VAL A 15 19.56 42.92 -11.62
C VAL A 15 19.96 41.47 -11.31
N ILE A 16 19.57 40.98 -10.12
CA ILE A 16 19.60 39.56 -9.80
C ILE A 16 18.54 38.92 -10.69
N LEU A 17 18.95 38.45 -11.87
CA LEU A 17 18.16 37.50 -12.67
C LEU A 17 18.11 36.22 -11.84
N SER A 18 17.05 36.02 -11.10
CA SER A 18 16.73 34.73 -10.53
C SER A 18 16.59 33.77 -11.73
N ALA A 19 17.58 32.92 -11.94
CA ALA A 19 17.46 31.82 -12.88
C ALA A 19 16.29 30.94 -12.39
N GLN A 20 15.12 31.12 -12.99
CA GLN A 20 14.04 30.15 -12.88
C GLN A 20 14.59 28.83 -13.41
N SER A 21 14.56 27.79 -12.60
CA SER A 21 14.95 26.45 -13.06
C SER A 21 14.13 26.15 -14.32
N THR A 22 14.81 25.81 -15.40
CA THR A 22 14.20 25.47 -16.70
C THR A 22 13.66 24.04 -16.70
N GLU A 23 13.40 23.47 -15.52
CA GLU A 23 12.92 22.11 -15.39
C GLU A 23 11.43 22.04 -15.70
N SER A 24 11.05 21.28 -16.74
CA SER A 24 9.65 21.08 -17.09
C SER A 24 8.97 20.12 -16.13
N LEU A 25 7.65 20.27 -15.94
CA LEU A 25 6.84 19.33 -15.14
C LEU A 25 6.95 17.92 -15.70
N ARG A 26 7.16 16.93 -14.84
CA ARG A 26 7.13 15.51 -15.18
C ARG A 26 6.58 14.68 -14.01
N ILE A 27 6.01 13.53 -14.34
CA ILE A 27 5.71 12.49 -13.36
C ILE A 27 7.02 11.78 -13.02
N THR A 28 7.38 11.75 -11.74
CA THR A 28 8.62 11.12 -11.26
C THR A 28 8.41 9.66 -10.91
N HIS A 29 7.32 9.33 -10.23
CA HIS A 29 6.96 7.95 -9.87
C HIS A 29 5.48 7.71 -10.14
N GLY A 30 5.13 6.50 -10.56
CA GLY A 30 3.75 6.10 -10.77
C GLY A 30 3.25 6.18 -12.21
N PRO A 31 1.92 6.14 -12.40
CA PRO A 31 0.92 6.00 -11.35
C PRO A 31 0.86 4.61 -10.76
N TRP A 32 0.37 4.51 -9.53
CA TRP A 32 0.02 3.23 -8.90
C TRP A 32 -1.38 3.29 -8.29
N LEU A 33 -2.03 2.12 -8.27
CA LEU A 33 -3.40 1.96 -7.77
C LEU A 33 -3.40 1.45 -6.33
N GLN A 34 -4.21 2.06 -5.50
CA GLN A 34 -4.51 1.59 -4.15
C GLN A 34 -5.99 1.70 -3.85
N ASN A 35 -6.42 0.99 -2.81
CA ASN A 35 -7.77 1.07 -2.27
C ASN A 35 -8.83 1.02 -3.39
N VAL A 36 -8.65 0.07 -4.34
CA VAL A 36 -9.66 -0.22 -5.35
C VAL A 36 -10.81 -0.93 -4.66
N THR A 37 -12.01 -0.38 -4.78
CA THR A 37 -13.24 -0.89 -4.19
C THR A 37 -14.28 -1.18 -5.28
N LYS A 38 -15.47 -1.61 -4.90
CA LYS A 38 -16.58 -1.81 -5.84
C LYS A 38 -17.02 -0.51 -6.53
N ASP A 39 -16.77 0.64 -5.92
CA ASP A 39 -17.28 1.94 -6.33
C ASP A 39 -16.20 3.03 -6.46
N GLY A 40 -14.92 2.65 -6.37
CA GLY A 40 -13.85 3.63 -6.47
C GLY A 40 -12.43 3.05 -6.54
N ALA A 41 -11.46 3.94 -6.70
CA ALA A 41 -10.04 3.64 -6.71
C ALA A 41 -9.23 4.88 -6.34
N THR A 42 -8.06 4.72 -5.74
CA THR A 42 -7.12 5.81 -5.54
C THR A 42 -5.95 5.65 -6.51
N VAL A 43 -5.71 6.71 -7.29
CA VAL A 43 -4.57 6.83 -8.19
C VAL A 43 -3.51 7.69 -7.51
N CYS A 44 -2.36 7.09 -7.25
CA CYS A 44 -1.23 7.75 -6.62
C CYS A 44 -0.12 8.01 -7.65
N PHE A 45 0.58 9.13 -7.53
CA PHE A 45 1.75 9.46 -8.36
C PHE A 45 2.53 10.61 -7.73
N THR A 46 3.75 10.84 -8.19
CA THR A 46 4.56 11.99 -7.80
C THR A 46 4.95 12.85 -9.00
N THR A 47 5.25 14.12 -8.73
CA THR A 47 5.77 15.08 -9.71
C THR A 47 7.06 15.72 -9.19
N ASN A 48 7.94 16.17 -10.10
CA ASN A 48 9.17 16.89 -9.72
C ASN A 48 8.91 18.31 -9.25
N LEU A 49 7.78 18.91 -9.64
CA LEU A 49 7.39 20.28 -9.29
C LEU A 49 6.02 20.29 -8.63
N PRO A 50 5.72 21.28 -7.77
CA PRO A 50 4.41 21.45 -7.18
C PRO A 50 3.30 21.52 -8.22
N ALA A 51 2.23 20.74 -8.04
CA ALA A 51 1.17 20.65 -9.02
C ALA A 51 -0.23 20.62 -8.39
N VAL A 52 -1.25 20.87 -9.22
CA VAL A 52 -2.64 20.49 -8.97
C VAL A 52 -2.83 19.10 -9.56
N PRO A 53 -3.05 18.05 -8.75
CA PRO A 53 -3.25 16.71 -9.27
C PRO A 53 -4.57 16.61 -10.03
N GLY A 54 -4.60 15.71 -11.01
CA GLY A 54 -5.82 15.37 -11.74
C GLY A 54 -5.73 13.99 -12.36
N VAL A 55 -6.89 13.36 -12.49
CA VAL A 55 -7.05 12.11 -13.23
C VAL A 55 -8.15 12.30 -14.27
N LEU A 56 -7.81 12.04 -15.52
CA LEU A 56 -8.79 11.93 -16.59
C LEU A 56 -9.29 10.49 -16.62
N LEU A 57 -10.58 10.31 -16.35
CA LEU A 57 -11.25 9.01 -16.35
C LEU A 57 -12.10 8.88 -17.62
N THR A 58 -11.88 7.79 -18.34
CA THR A 58 -12.70 7.40 -19.47
C THR A 58 -13.51 6.17 -19.13
N SER A 59 -14.83 6.26 -19.12
CA SER A 59 -15.70 5.08 -19.17
C SER A 59 -15.81 4.64 -20.61
N ARG A 60 -15.73 3.33 -20.90
CA ARG A 60 -16.00 2.82 -22.26
C ARG A 60 -17.41 3.22 -22.68
N GLY A 61 -17.51 4.18 -23.57
CA GLY A 61 -18.76 4.74 -24.08
C GLY A 61 -18.57 6.14 -24.63
N THR A 62 -19.58 6.73 -25.18
CA THR A 62 -19.62 7.97 -25.95
C THR A 62 -19.44 9.26 -25.13
N LEU A 63 -19.11 9.19 -23.84
CA LEU A 63 -18.93 10.36 -22.99
C LEU A 63 -17.47 10.84 -23.02
N PRO A 64 -17.23 12.15 -22.98
CA PRO A 64 -15.89 12.71 -22.91
C PRO A 64 -15.20 12.30 -21.58
N ASP A 65 -13.86 12.33 -21.58
CA ASP A 65 -13.05 12.12 -20.39
C ASP A 65 -13.51 13.05 -19.26
N THR A 66 -13.73 12.49 -18.07
CA THR A 66 -14.07 13.25 -16.87
C THR A 66 -12.80 13.58 -16.11
N LEU A 67 -12.52 14.87 -15.90
CA LEU A 67 -11.40 15.29 -15.04
C LEU A 67 -11.83 15.23 -13.57
N ILE A 68 -11.10 14.40 -12.82
CA ILE A 68 -11.30 14.21 -11.38
C ILE A 68 -10.17 14.91 -10.63
N ARG A 69 -10.54 15.70 -9.64
CA ARG A 69 -9.66 16.35 -8.65
C ARG A 69 -10.30 16.20 -7.29
N ASN A 70 -9.47 16.01 -6.27
CA ASN A 70 -9.98 15.96 -4.90
C ASN A 70 -9.92 17.33 -4.25
N SER A 71 -10.72 17.48 -3.20
CA SER A 71 -10.70 18.65 -2.34
C SER A 71 -10.79 18.23 -0.89
N THR A 72 -10.05 18.92 -0.04
CA THR A 72 -10.08 18.76 1.41
C THR A 72 -10.57 20.08 2.02
N ASP A 73 -11.59 20.01 2.85
CA ASP A 73 -12.20 21.19 3.51
C ASP A 73 -12.60 22.32 2.51
N GLY A 74 -13.04 21.91 1.32
CA GLY A 74 -13.48 22.85 0.26
C GLY A 74 -12.35 23.41 -0.61
N MET A 75 -11.09 23.04 -0.35
CA MET A 75 -9.94 23.43 -1.16
C MET A 75 -9.53 22.28 -2.09
N ILE A 76 -9.35 22.57 -3.38
CA ILE A 76 -8.77 21.60 -4.31
C ILE A 76 -7.33 21.32 -3.87
N ASP A 77 -6.97 20.03 -3.83
CA ASP A 77 -5.60 19.62 -3.49
C ASP A 77 -4.62 20.22 -4.48
N ALA A 78 -3.60 20.90 -3.96
CA ALA A 78 -2.67 21.66 -4.78
C ALA A 78 -1.34 21.93 -4.07
N GLY A 79 -0.28 22.17 -4.83
CA GLY A 79 1.00 22.66 -4.33
C GLY A 79 1.93 21.62 -3.74
N GLY A 80 1.52 20.36 -3.70
CA GLY A 80 2.39 19.22 -3.34
C GLY A 80 3.06 18.59 -4.55
N THR A 81 3.95 17.64 -4.29
CA THR A 81 4.61 16.79 -5.27
C THR A 81 4.20 15.32 -5.16
N LEU A 82 3.66 14.90 -4.03
CA LEU A 82 3.05 13.59 -3.81
C LEU A 82 1.53 13.74 -3.89
N HIS A 83 0.90 12.93 -4.73
CA HIS A 83 -0.50 13.07 -5.08
C HIS A 83 -1.26 11.77 -4.90
N LYS A 84 -2.46 11.87 -4.30
CA LYS A 84 -3.45 10.79 -4.20
C LYS A 84 -4.77 11.33 -4.71
N VAL A 85 -5.28 10.77 -5.80
CA VAL A 85 -6.57 11.18 -6.38
C VAL A 85 -7.58 10.07 -6.22
N ARG A 86 -8.56 10.25 -5.34
CA ARG A 86 -9.66 9.30 -5.14
C ARG A 86 -10.70 9.47 -6.24
N ILE A 87 -11.01 8.39 -6.93
CA ILE A 87 -12.10 8.27 -7.87
C ILE A 87 -13.26 7.57 -7.14
N SER A 88 -14.45 8.11 -7.21
CA SER A 88 -15.65 7.56 -6.56
C SER A 88 -16.83 7.52 -7.53
N GLY A 89 -17.89 6.79 -7.17
CA GLY A 89 -19.10 6.68 -7.99
C GLY A 89 -18.96 5.75 -9.18
N LEU A 90 -18.02 4.80 -9.10
CA LEU A 90 -17.82 3.77 -10.12
C LEU A 90 -18.80 2.62 -9.98
N GLU A 91 -19.02 1.87 -11.05
CA GLU A 91 -19.84 0.68 -11.06
C GLU A 91 -19.00 -0.56 -10.72
N PRO A 92 -19.52 -1.51 -9.90
CA PRO A 92 -18.81 -2.73 -9.55
C PRO A 92 -18.48 -3.61 -10.78
N GLY A 93 -17.27 -4.17 -10.80
CA GLY A 93 -16.80 -5.10 -11.85
C GLY A 93 -16.59 -4.46 -13.22
N LYS A 94 -16.61 -3.13 -13.30
CA LYS A 94 -16.44 -2.40 -14.55
C LYS A 94 -15.00 -1.98 -14.76
N SER A 95 -14.53 -2.09 -16.02
CA SER A 95 -13.19 -1.63 -16.41
C SER A 95 -13.24 -0.16 -16.83
N TYR A 96 -12.28 0.61 -16.33
CA TYR A 96 -12.09 2.02 -16.61
C TYR A 96 -10.70 2.27 -17.17
N SER A 97 -10.59 3.20 -18.14
CA SER A 97 -9.31 3.75 -18.58
C SER A 97 -9.03 5.06 -17.84
N TYR A 98 -7.78 5.32 -17.51
CA TYR A 98 -7.39 6.58 -16.87
C TYR A 98 -6.03 7.09 -17.33
N LYS A 99 -5.83 8.39 -17.18
CA LYS A 99 -4.55 9.09 -17.37
C LYS A 99 -4.35 10.05 -16.21
N VAL A 100 -3.16 10.17 -15.67
CA VAL A 100 -2.86 11.27 -14.73
C VAL A 100 -2.62 12.56 -15.50
N ASN A 101 -3.13 13.67 -14.96
CA ASN A 101 -3.13 14.98 -15.63
C ASN A 101 -2.80 16.10 -14.62
N PRO A 102 -1.58 16.16 -14.10
CA PRO A 102 -1.16 17.25 -13.22
C PRO A 102 -0.98 18.56 -13.99
N VAL A 103 -1.26 19.67 -13.30
CA VAL A 103 -1.03 21.05 -13.76
C VAL A 103 -0.01 21.70 -12.82
N GLU A 104 1.09 22.18 -13.37
CA GLU A 104 2.14 22.85 -12.60
C GLU A 104 1.63 24.11 -11.91
N ILE A 105 2.08 24.32 -10.67
CA ILE A 105 1.90 25.57 -9.94
C ILE A 105 3.23 26.32 -9.89
N LEU A 106 3.36 27.35 -10.71
CA LEU A 106 4.52 28.24 -10.68
C LEU A 106 4.51 29.11 -9.42
N LYS A 107 3.33 29.60 -9.03
CA LYS A 107 3.17 30.43 -7.83
C LYS A 107 1.73 30.41 -7.32
N LEU A 108 1.58 30.23 -6.03
CA LEU A 108 0.31 30.35 -5.32
C LEU A 108 0.36 31.57 -4.38
N LYS A 109 -0.41 32.59 -4.68
CA LYS A 109 -0.58 33.78 -3.87
C LYS A 109 -2.00 33.84 -3.30
N PRO A 110 -2.26 34.63 -2.26
CA PRO A 110 -3.58 34.70 -1.62
C PRO A 110 -4.76 34.95 -2.57
N TYR A 111 -4.56 35.71 -3.65
CA TYR A 111 -5.62 36.08 -4.60
C TYR A 111 -5.23 35.82 -6.05
N GLN A 112 -4.16 35.06 -6.32
CA GLN A 112 -3.67 34.83 -7.66
C GLN A 112 -2.86 33.55 -7.73
N VAL A 113 -3.17 32.67 -8.70
CA VAL A 113 -2.42 31.46 -9.02
C VAL A 113 -1.81 31.61 -10.40
N TYR A 114 -0.53 31.26 -10.51
CA TYR A 114 0.17 31.16 -11.79
C TYR A 114 0.39 29.68 -12.10
N TYR A 115 -0.18 29.24 -13.17
CA TYR A 115 -0.03 27.89 -13.68
C TYR A 115 1.09 27.82 -14.71
N GLY A 116 1.80 26.71 -14.75
CA GLY A 116 2.76 26.35 -15.77
C GLY A 116 2.21 25.25 -16.68
N ASP A 117 3.04 24.25 -16.93
CA ASP A 117 2.72 23.17 -17.87
C ASP A 117 1.59 22.29 -17.35
N THR A 118 0.88 21.69 -18.30
CA THR A 118 -0.07 20.60 -18.07
C THR A 118 0.40 19.38 -18.84
N ILE A 119 0.59 18.26 -18.15
CA ILE A 119 1.02 17.03 -18.79
C ILE A 119 -0.04 15.93 -18.65
N LYS A 120 0.06 14.92 -19.51
CA LYS A 120 -0.78 13.71 -19.45
C LYS A 120 0.10 12.48 -19.56
N SER A 121 -0.17 11.49 -18.71
CA SER A 121 0.46 10.18 -18.86
C SER A 121 -0.08 9.42 -20.06
N LYS A 122 0.54 8.27 -20.37
CA LYS A 122 -0.12 7.25 -21.19
C LYS A 122 -1.39 6.76 -20.51
N GLU A 123 -2.24 6.06 -21.27
CA GLU A 123 -3.45 5.45 -20.76
C GLU A 123 -3.16 4.14 -20.01
N TYR A 124 -3.83 3.97 -18.87
CA TYR A 124 -3.84 2.75 -18.07
C TYR A 124 -5.27 2.28 -17.88
N LYS A 125 -5.44 1.02 -17.43
CA LYS A 125 -6.77 0.44 -17.19
C LYS A 125 -6.78 -0.25 -15.84
N PHE A 126 -7.93 -0.20 -15.17
CA PHE A 126 -8.20 -1.02 -13.98
C PHE A 126 -9.65 -1.49 -14.00
N THR A 127 -9.94 -2.47 -13.16
CA THR A 127 -11.30 -2.97 -12.96
C THR A 127 -11.66 -2.83 -11.49
N THR A 128 -12.85 -2.29 -11.21
CA THR A 128 -13.40 -2.20 -9.86
C THR A 128 -13.70 -3.59 -9.30
N GLN A 129 -13.69 -3.72 -7.98
CA GLN A 129 -14.05 -4.96 -7.30
C GLN A 129 -15.47 -5.38 -7.61
N ASN A 130 -15.71 -6.69 -7.61
CA ASN A 130 -17.04 -7.25 -7.78
C ASN A 130 -17.20 -8.50 -6.90
N ASN A 131 -18.09 -8.45 -5.93
CA ASN A 131 -18.38 -9.57 -5.04
C ASN A 131 -19.12 -10.73 -5.73
N ILE A 132 -19.59 -10.51 -6.99
CA ILE A 132 -20.21 -11.57 -7.80
C ILE A 132 -19.14 -12.45 -8.49
N ASN A 133 -17.89 -12.00 -8.55
CA ASN A 133 -16.81 -12.81 -9.09
C ASN A 133 -16.66 -14.11 -8.27
N LYS A 134 -16.66 -15.23 -8.98
CA LYS A 134 -16.56 -16.55 -8.37
C LYS A 134 -15.13 -16.96 -8.03
N THR A 135 -14.16 -16.17 -8.48
CA THR A 135 -12.72 -16.43 -8.26
C THR A 135 -11.99 -15.15 -7.90
N THR A 136 -10.97 -15.28 -7.07
CA THR A 136 -10.01 -14.22 -6.74
C THR A 136 -8.61 -14.81 -6.73
N ARG A 137 -7.72 -14.25 -7.55
CA ARG A 137 -6.29 -14.58 -7.59
C ARG A 137 -5.49 -13.49 -6.91
N PHE A 138 -4.63 -13.88 -5.99
CA PHE A 138 -3.80 -12.93 -5.29
C PHE A 138 -2.37 -13.45 -5.09
N LEU A 139 -1.45 -12.50 -5.11
CA LEU A 139 -0.03 -12.72 -4.87
C LEU A 139 0.34 -12.14 -3.52
N VAL A 140 1.17 -12.84 -2.72
CA VAL A 140 1.75 -12.31 -1.49
C VAL A 140 3.27 -12.35 -1.57
N VAL A 141 3.90 -11.22 -1.29
CA VAL A 141 5.36 -11.04 -1.18
C VAL A 141 5.66 -10.34 0.15
N ASN A 142 6.74 -10.73 0.81
CA ASN A 142 7.10 -10.23 2.14
C ASN A 142 8.63 -10.18 2.33
N ASP A 143 9.10 -9.51 3.38
CA ASP A 143 10.51 -9.48 3.82
C ASP A 143 11.49 -9.20 2.65
N ILE A 144 11.17 -8.23 1.84
CA ILE A 144 11.99 -7.80 0.68
C ILE A 144 13.22 -7.02 1.14
N HIS A 145 13.11 -6.26 2.24
CA HIS A 145 14.21 -5.50 2.81
C HIS A 145 14.95 -4.65 1.76
N THR A 146 14.20 -3.81 1.07
CA THR A 146 14.71 -2.88 0.04
C THR A 146 15.46 -3.57 -1.12
N ASN A 147 15.29 -4.89 -1.30
CA ASN A 147 15.90 -5.65 -2.39
C ASN A 147 15.02 -5.62 -3.65
N GLY A 148 15.13 -4.53 -4.43
CA GLY A 148 14.34 -4.33 -5.65
C GLY A 148 14.55 -5.41 -6.73
N LYS A 149 15.73 -6.07 -6.76
CA LYS A 149 15.98 -7.19 -7.69
C LYS A 149 15.12 -8.39 -7.34
N ARG A 150 15.07 -8.77 -6.05
CA ARG A 150 14.24 -9.88 -5.55
C ARG A 150 12.76 -9.56 -5.78
N LEU A 151 12.32 -8.33 -5.44
CA LEU A 151 10.95 -7.90 -5.69
C LEU A 151 10.58 -8.04 -7.17
N SER A 152 11.39 -7.51 -8.07
CA SER A 152 11.17 -7.60 -9.52
C SER A 152 11.08 -9.06 -9.99
N GLN A 153 11.94 -9.94 -9.47
CA GLN A 153 11.93 -11.36 -9.81
C GLN A 153 10.63 -12.04 -9.38
N HIS A 154 10.17 -11.84 -8.14
CA HIS A 154 8.90 -12.40 -7.66
C HIS A 154 7.71 -11.89 -8.48
N LEU A 155 7.62 -10.57 -8.71
CA LEU A 155 6.52 -9.96 -9.45
C LEU A 155 6.45 -10.43 -10.91
N THR A 156 7.60 -10.53 -11.57
CA THR A 156 7.69 -10.98 -12.97
C THR A 156 7.38 -12.47 -13.10
N SER A 157 7.94 -13.29 -12.21
CA SER A 157 7.73 -14.76 -12.24
C SER A 157 6.28 -15.14 -11.94
N ALA A 158 5.59 -14.39 -11.07
CA ALA A 158 4.19 -14.59 -10.75
C ALA A 158 3.24 -13.99 -11.80
N ASN A 159 3.75 -13.29 -12.82
CA ASN A 159 2.93 -12.47 -13.72
C ASN A 159 1.94 -11.59 -12.93
N ALA A 160 2.46 -10.73 -12.05
CA ALA A 160 1.67 -9.94 -11.11
C ALA A 160 0.54 -9.11 -11.78
N ALA A 161 0.71 -8.75 -13.06
CA ALA A 161 -0.32 -8.07 -13.86
C ALA A 161 -1.54 -8.95 -14.20
N SER A 162 -1.46 -10.27 -14.02
CA SER A 162 -2.59 -11.20 -14.20
C SER A 162 -3.34 -11.54 -12.91
N GLN A 163 -2.87 -11.02 -11.78
CA GLN A 163 -3.53 -11.18 -10.49
C GLN A 163 -4.67 -10.17 -10.34
N ASP A 164 -5.61 -10.43 -9.44
CA ASP A 164 -6.64 -9.47 -9.07
C ASP A 164 -6.15 -8.51 -7.98
N LEU A 165 -5.14 -8.94 -7.19
CA LEU A 165 -4.60 -8.20 -6.06
C LEU A 165 -3.19 -8.68 -5.70
N VAL A 166 -2.32 -7.77 -5.25
CA VAL A 166 -1.00 -8.08 -4.71
C VAL A 166 -0.91 -7.60 -3.27
N PHE A 167 -0.42 -8.45 -2.37
CA PHE A 167 -0.12 -8.09 -0.98
C PHE A 167 1.38 -7.98 -0.77
N TYR A 168 1.80 -6.88 -0.21
CA TYR A 168 3.11 -6.70 0.41
C TYR A 168 2.94 -6.90 1.91
N ASN A 169 3.30 -8.09 2.40
CA ASN A 169 3.01 -8.51 3.77
C ASN A 169 4.15 -8.17 4.74
N GLY A 170 4.55 -6.90 4.76
CA GLY A 170 5.50 -6.32 5.71
C GLY A 170 6.97 -6.55 5.37
N ASP A 171 7.80 -5.75 6.02
CA ASP A 171 9.26 -5.72 5.89
C ASP A 171 9.70 -5.60 4.41
N MET A 172 8.98 -4.78 3.67
CA MET A 172 9.35 -4.40 2.30
C MET A 172 10.57 -3.48 2.31
N LEU A 173 10.71 -2.68 3.38
CA LEU A 173 11.84 -1.78 3.65
C LEU A 173 12.73 -2.37 4.76
N ASP A 174 14.00 -1.99 4.81
CA ASP A 174 14.86 -2.26 5.97
C ASP A 174 14.60 -1.29 7.10
N VAL A 175 14.52 -0.02 6.76
CA VAL A 175 14.14 1.12 7.61
C VAL A 175 13.57 2.19 6.68
N PHE A 176 12.73 3.09 7.17
CA PHE A 176 12.18 4.15 6.35
C PHE A 176 12.82 5.51 6.70
N GLU A 177 14.02 5.72 6.19
CA GLU A 177 14.82 6.95 6.38
C GLU A 177 14.84 7.85 5.14
N ASP A 178 14.67 7.27 3.95
CA ASP A 178 14.71 7.93 2.67
C ASP A 178 13.49 7.54 1.82
N GLU A 179 12.89 8.53 1.15
CA GLU A 179 11.76 8.31 0.24
C GLU A 179 12.11 7.37 -0.92
N ASP A 180 13.36 7.42 -1.39
CA ASP A 180 13.86 6.59 -2.49
C ASP A 180 13.77 5.09 -2.18
N GLN A 181 13.86 4.69 -0.91
CA GLN A 181 13.67 3.30 -0.50
C GLN A 181 12.25 2.80 -0.85
N LEU A 182 11.24 3.63 -0.63
CA LEU A 182 9.87 3.31 -0.99
C LEU A 182 9.59 3.59 -2.48
N LEU A 183 9.92 4.77 -2.97
CA LEU A 183 9.52 5.22 -4.31
C LEU A 183 10.32 4.53 -5.42
N ASN A 184 11.66 4.57 -5.36
CA ASN A 184 12.50 3.98 -6.42
C ASN A 184 12.50 2.44 -6.36
N VAL A 185 12.56 1.87 -5.14
CA VAL A 185 12.73 0.43 -5.01
C VAL A 185 11.40 -0.31 -5.05
N ILE A 186 10.42 0.11 -4.27
CA ILE A 186 9.16 -0.63 -4.16
C ILE A 186 8.16 -0.15 -5.20
N ILE A 187 7.86 1.14 -5.25
CA ILE A 187 6.81 1.69 -6.12
C ILE A 187 7.19 1.56 -7.60
N ASP A 188 8.36 2.02 -8.01
CA ASP A 188 8.77 1.98 -9.43
C ASP A 188 8.92 0.54 -9.93
N THR A 189 9.40 -0.38 -9.08
CA THR A 189 9.44 -1.80 -9.43
C THR A 189 8.03 -2.35 -9.63
N SER A 190 7.10 -2.01 -8.74
CA SER A 190 5.69 -2.41 -8.84
C SER A 190 5.02 -1.83 -10.09
N VAL A 191 5.25 -0.54 -10.38
CA VAL A 191 4.68 0.15 -11.57
C VAL A 191 5.18 -0.48 -12.86
N ARG A 192 6.45 -0.84 -12.94
CA ARG A 192 7.00 -1.57 -14.10
C ARG A 192 6.34 -2.91 -14.32
N CYS A 193 5.92 -3.59 -13.25
CA CYS A 193 5.36 -4.94 -13.33
C CYS A 193 3.82 -4.96 -13.42
N PHE A 194 3.10 -4.14 -12.61
CA PHE A 194 1.64 -4.27 -12.51
C PHE A 194 0.91 -3.07 -11.91
N ALA A 195 1.51 -2.29 -11.01
CA ALA A 195 0.78 -1.44 -10.07
C ALA A 195 -0.03 -0.30 -10.70
N ALA A 196 0.20 0.01 -11.97
CA ALA A 196 -0.64 0.96 -12.70
C ALA A 196 -1.98 0.35 -13.18
N THR A 197 -2.17 -0.97 -13.08
CA THR A 197 -3.36 -1.68 -13.60
C THR A 197 -4.00 -2.63 -12.59
N VAL A 198 -3.22 -3.15 -11.65
CA VAL A 198 -3.66 -4.01 -10.55
C VAL A 198 -3.33 -3.32 -9.24
N PRO A 199 -4.26 -3.26 -8.26
CA PRO A 199 -3.98 -2.66 -6.97
C PRO A 199 -3.06 -3.54 -6.12
N PHE A 200 -2.38 -2.91 -5.16
CA PHE A 200 -1.70 -3.63 -4.10
C PHE A 200 -2.12 -3.13 -2.71
N VAL A 201 -2.07 -4.03 -1.76
CA VAL A 201 -2.24 -3.79 -0.33
C VAL A 201 -0.86 -3.82 0.33
N PHE A 202 -0.49 -2.76 1.01
CA PHE A 202 0.76 -2.69 1.75
C PHE A 202 0.47 -2.89 3.24
N ILE A 203 0.84 -4.04 3.78
CA ILE A 203 0.74 -4.38 5.20
C ILE A 203 2.05 -3.97 5.84
N ARG A 204 1.98 -3.22 6.93
CA ARG A 204 3.15 -2.73 7.63
C ARG A 204 3.81 -3.88 8.42
N GLY A 205 5.11 -4.09 8.22
CA GLY A 205 5.94 -4.91 9.10
C GLY A 205 6.57 -4.07 10.21
N ASN A 206 7.40 -4.69 11.04
CA ASN A 206 8.10 -3.98 12.10
C ASN A 206 9.22 -3.06 11.55
N HIS A 207 9.79 -3.37 10.41
CA HIS A 207 10.81 -2.54 9.79
C HIS A 207 10.24 -1.21 9.25
N GLU A 208 9.02 -1.17 8.77
CA GLU A 208 8.35 0.07 8.36
C GLU A 208 8.04 1.02 9.52
N THR A 209 8.16 0.58 10.77
CA THR A 209 8.00 1.44 11.94
C THR A 209 9.28 2.19 12.32
N ARG A 210 10.40 1.85 11.70
CA ARG A 210 11.74 2.36 11.98
C ARG A 210 12.15 3.45 11.00
N GLY A 211 12.89 4.42 11.49
CA GLY A 211 13.40 5.54 10.69
C GLY A 211 12.53 6.80 10.77
N ILE A 212 13.10 7.92 10.33
CA ILE A 212 12.48 9.26 10.49
C ILE A 212 11.19 9.42 9.67
N LEU A 213 11.06 8.69 8.54
CA LEU A 213 9.90 8.75 7.67
C LEU A 213 8.81 7.73 8.04
N SER A 214 9.03 6.84 9.00
CA SER A 214 8.06 5.79 9.39
C SER A 214 6.66 6.36 9.71
N ARG A 215 6.61 7.54 10.36
CA ARG A 215 5.35 8.22 10.71
C ARG A 215 4.66 8.87 9.51
N LYS A 216 5.33 8.97 8.37
CA LYS A 216 4.80 9.54 7.12
C LYS A 216 4.33 8.47 6.11
N LEU A 217 4.46 7.18 6.44
CA LEU A 217 4.12 6.08 5.52
C LEU A 217 2.70 6.21 4.93
N LYS A 218 1.72 6.59 5.74
CA LYS A 218 0.35 6.88 5.29
C LYS A 218 0.24 8.06 4.31
N GLY A 219 1.24 8.92 4.25
CA GLY A 219 1.30 9.98 3.25
C GLY A 219 1.48 9.43 1.84
N TYR A 220 2.31 8.38 1.69
CA TYR A 220 2.64 7.76 0.40
C TYR A 220 1.61 6.72 -0.04
N LEU A 221 0.92 6.10 0.91
CA LEU A 221 0.01 4.99 0.69
C LEU A 221 -1.42 5.36 1.13
N ASP A 222 -2.42 4.79 0.47
CA ASP A 222 -3.83 5.08 0.77
C ASP A 222 -4.45 3.93 1.56
N TYR A 223 -4.53 4.11 2.87
CA TYR A 223 -5.11 3.13 3.79
C TYR A 223 -6.58 3.44 4.07
N PRO A 224 -7.48 2.44 3.99
CA PRO A 224 -8.88 2.62 4.35
C PRO A 224 -9.04 3.19 5.76
N GLN A 225 -9.86 4.26 5.91
CA GLN A 225 -10.13 4.94 7.18
C GLN A 225 -8.85 5.45 7.88
N ASP A 226 -7.78 5.68 7.15
CA ASP A 226 -6.47 6.09 7.68
C ASP A 226 -5.94 5.17 8.79
N ARG A 227 -6.14 3.84 8.66
CA ARG A 227 -5.67 2.82 9.61
C ARG A 227 -4.83 1.77 8.91
N TYR A 228 -3.85 1.18 9.61
CA TYR A 228 -3.05 0.06 9.09
C TYR A 228 -3.77 -1.29 9.18
N TYR A 229 -4.84 -1.40 9.97
CA TYR A 229 -5.68 -2.58 10.08
C TYR A 229 -7.09 -2.30 9.56
N TYR A 230 -7.62 -3.18 8.75
CA TYR A 230 -8.92 -3.06 8.08
C TYR A 230 -9.33 -4.37 7.44
N SER A 231 -10.55 -4.43 6.93
CA SER A 231 -11.04 -5.55 6.15
C SER A 231 -11.65 -5.07 4.84
N PHE A 232 -11.74 -5.97 3.89
CA PHE A 232 -12.43 -5.73 2.62
C PHE A 232 -12.77 -7.04 1.93
N ASP A 233 -13.76 -6.99 1.03
CA ASP A 233 -14.15 -8.13 0.21
C ASP A 233 -13.56 -8.04 -1.20
N GLN A 234 -13.09 -9.18 -1.71
CA GLN A 234 -12.71 -9.35 -3.11
C GLN A 234 -13.23 -10.70 -3.61
N GLY A 235 -14.25 -10.68 -4.48
CA GLY A 235 -14.91 -11.90 -4.93
C GLY A 235 -15.40 -12.77 -3.75
N PRO A 236 -14.99 -14.07 -3.69
CA PRO A 236 -15.41 -14.95 -2.60
C PRO A 236 -14.65 -14.78 -1.29
N VAL A 237 -13.68 -13.89 -1.21
CA VAL A 237 -12.77 -13.74 -0.07
C VAL A 237 -13.05 -12.47 0.71
N HIS A 238 -13.22 -12.62 2.01
CA HIS A 238 -13.11 -11.54 2.99
C HIS A 238 -11.70 -11.52 3.55
N PHE A 239 -10.97 -10.45 3.26
CA PHE A 239 -9.61 -10.25 3.74
C PHE A 239 -9.62 -9.41 5.03
N ILE A 240 -8.92 -9.90 6.03
CA ILE A 240 -8.69 -9.22 7.31
C ILE A 240 -7.20 -8.88 7.37
N VAL A 241 -6.88 -7.61 7.24
CA VAL A 241 -5.52 -7.07 7.33
C VAL A 241 -5.29 -6.59 8.75
N LEU A 242 -4.27 -7.14 9.38
CA LEU A 242 -3.85 -6.79 10.74
C LEU A 242 -2.46 -6.17 10.74
N ASP A 243 -2.18 -5.36 11.75
CA ASP A 243 -0.91 -4.68 11.92
C ASP A 243 -0.23 -5.08 13.24
N CYS A 244 0.96 -5.59 13.15
CA CYS A 244 1.69 -6.06 14.33
C CYS A 244 2.44 -4.96 15.09
N GLY A 245 2.67 -3.79 14.48
CA GLY A 245 3.58 -2.78 15.03
C GLY A 245 5.03 -3.30 15.14
N GLU A 246 5.72 -2.97 16.23
CA GLU A 246 7.11 -3.36 16.50
C GLU A 246 7.22 -4.66 17.32
N ASP A 247 8.39 -5.29 17.28
CA ASP A 247 8.63 -6.61 17.86
C ASP A 247 8.99 -6.62 19.36
N LYS A 248 9.45 -5.48 19.91
CA LYS A 248 9.91 -5.34 21.30
C LYS A 248 8.87 -4.63 22.17
N PRO A 249 8.94 -4.74 23.50
CA PRO A 249 8.06 -4.00 24.40
C PRO A 249 8.30 -2.49 24.33
N ASP A 250 7.27 -1.70 24.58
CA ASP A 250 7.30 -0.23 24.43
C ASP A 250 8.37 0.46 25.28
N ASN A 251 8.76 -0.12 26.42
CA ASN A 251 9.83 0.36 27.28
C ASN A 251 11.24 -0.04 26.81
N ASN A 252 11.35 -0.67 25.65
CA ASN A 252 12.67 -1.07 25.14
C ASN A 252 13.55 0.17 24.87
N ARG A 253 14.82 0.09 25.28
CA ARG A 253 15.78 1.19 25.14
C ARG A 253 15.94 1.74 23.72
N TYR A 254 15.73 0.91 22.72
CA TYR A 254 15.85 1.32 21.31
C TYR A 254 14.74 2.26 20.82
N TYR A 255 13.64 2.37 21.57
CA TYR A 255 12.54 3.27 21.21
C TYR A 255 12.62 4.63 21.92
N TYR A 256 13.52 4.79 22.87
CA TYR A 256 13.72 6.07 23.60
C TYR A 256 12.43 6.70 24.13
N GLY A 257 11.44 5.87 24.51
CA GLY A 257 10.14 6.35 25.01
C GLY A 257 9.18 6.85 23.89
N LEU A 258 9.42 6.51 22.63
CA LEU A 258 8.60 6.94 21.49
C LEU A 258 7.67 5.82 20.97
N ALA A 259 7.61 4.67 21.63
CA ALA A 259 6.72 3.56 21.33
C ALA A 259 5.49 3.57 22.22
N ASP A 260 4.35 3.14 21.67
CA ASP A 260 3.06 2.96 22.36
C ASP A 260 2.25 1.88 21.61
N TYR A 261 2.96 0.82 21.21
CA TYR A 261 2.39 -0.24 20.36
C TYR A 261 1.43 -1.14 21.11
N ASP A 262 1.62 -1.36 22.40
CA ASP A 262 0.72 -2.21 23.18
C ASP A 262 -0.68 -1.58 23.26
N ARG A 263 -0.77 -0.26 23.51
CA ARG A 263 -2.05 0.44 23.47
C ARG A 263 -2.68 0.44 22.09
N TYR A 264 -1.86 0.61 21.05
CA TYR A 264 -2.29 0.54 19.66
C TYR A 264 -2.86 -0.85 19.31
N ARG A 265 -2.19 -1.94 19.70
CA ARG A 265 -2.66 -3.31 19.52
C ARG A 265 -3.97 -3.59 20.24
N PHE A 266 -4.16 -3.04 21.44
CA PHE A 266 -5.45 -3.17 22.13
C PHE A 266 -6.59 -2.46 21.37
N ALA A 267 -6.35 -1.30 20.78
CA ALA A 267 -7.34 -0.63 19.95
C ALA A 267 -7.67 -1.45 18.67
N GLU A 268 -6.67 -2.05 18.06
CA GLU A 268 -6.85 -2.97 16.94
C GLU A 268 -7.61 -4.23 17.36
N LEU A 269 -7.29 -4.80 18.51
CA LEU A 269 -7.99 -5.97 19.07
C LEU A 269 -9.48 -5.68 19.28
N GLU A 270 -9.84 -4.52 19.82
CA GLU A 270 -11.25 -4.13 19.97
C GLU A 270 -11.95 -3.99 18.61
N TRP A 271 -11.28 -3.42 17.64
CA TRP A 271 -11.79 -3.40 16.26
C TRP A 271 -11.98 -4.82 15.70
N LEU A 272 -11.00 -5.71 15.89
CA LEU A 272 -11.09 -7.11 15.42
C LEU A 272 -12.28 -7.85 16.03
N LYS A 273 -12.54 -7.66 17.33
CA LYS A 273 -13.71 -8.26 18.02
C LYS A 273 -15.04 -7.85 17.39
N GLU A 274 -15.13 -6.62 16.86
CA GLU A 274 -16.34 -6.16 16.16
C GLU A 274 -16.34 -6.63 14.70
N GLU A 275 -15.18 -6.62 14.03
CA GLU A 275 -15.06 -7.04 12.65
C GLU A 275 -15.48 -8.50 12.43
N VAL A 276 -15.08 -9.41 13.31
CA VAL A 276 -15.46 -10.83 13.20
C VAL A 276 -16.95 -11.09 13.42
N LYS A 277 -17.70 -10.10 13.91
CA LYS A 277 -19.17 -10.13 14.01
C LYS A 277 -19.87 -9.50 12.81
N SER A 278 -19.12 -8.88 11.91
CA SER A 278 -19.69 -8.18 10.75
C SER A 278 -20.44 -9.15 9.83
N GLU A 279 -21.41 -8.62 9.11
CA GLU A 279 -22.14 -9.41 8.11
C GLU A 279 -21.23 -9.88 6.97
N ALA A 280 -20.28 -9.03 6.56
CA ALA A 280 -19.28 -9.35 5.56
C ALA A 280 -18.42 -10.54 5.96
N PHE A 281 -17.89 -10.52 7.18
CA PHE A 281 -17.12 -11.65 7.72
C PHE A 281 -17.94 -12.94 7.78
N ARG A 282 -19.17 -12.90 8.30
CA ARG A 282 -20.01 -14.10 8.46
C ARG A 282 -20.44 -14.72 7.15
N ASN A 283 -20.72 -13.90 6.14
CA ASN A 283 -21.25 -14.34 4.85
C ASN A 283 -20.16 -14.69 3.82
N ALA A 284 -18.89 -14.37 4.10
CA ALA A 284 -17.78 -14.68 3.22
C ALA A 284 -17.63 -16.18 2.95
N THR A 285 -17.32 -16.53 1.71
CA THR A 285 -16.99 -17.92 1.35
C THR A 285 -15.67 -18.34 1.98
N TYR A 286 -14.67 -17.45 1.93
CA TYR A 286 -13.36 -17.62 2.57
C TYR A 286 -13.01 -16.40 3.41
N ARG A 287 -12.41 -16.63 4.57
CA ARG A 287 -11.86 -15.61 5.48
C ARG A 287 -10.37 -15.79 5.55
N VAL A 288 -9.64 -14.81 5.02
CA VAL A 288 -8.17 -14.85 4.95
C VAL A 288 -7.61 -13.71 5.79
N TYR A 289 -6.87 -14.06 6.84
CA TYR A 289 -6.14 -13.10 7.66
C TYR A 289 -4.74 -12.90 7.11
N LEU A 290 -4.30 -11.64 7.03
CA LEU A 290 -2.94 -11.27 6.68
C LEU A 290 -2.37 -10.39 7.79
N ILE A 291 -1.20 -10.75 8.27
CA ILE A 291 -0.44 -10.01 9.27
C ILE A 291 1.05 -10.33 9.05
N HIS A 292 1.92 -9.35 9.26
CA HIS A 292 3.35 -9.60 9.08
C HIS A 292 3.91 -10.57 10.14
N MET A 293 3.79 -10.25 11.42
CA MET A 293 4.22 -11.15 12.49
C MET A 293 3.15 -12.23 12.76
N PRO A 294 3.53 -13.51 12.87
CA PRO A 294 2.56 -14.57 13.10
C PRO A 294 1.88 -14.48 14.47
N VAL A 295 0.58 -14.77 14.50
CA VAL A 295 -0.20 -14.94 15.74
C VAL A 295 0.08 -16.34 16.30
N HIS A 296 1.35 -16.63 16.54
CA HIS A 296 1.83 -17.92 17.03
C HIS A 296 3.14 -17.73 17.77
N ALA A 297 3.11 -17.95 19.08
CA ALA A 297 4.28 -17.92 19.92
C ALA A 297 5.00 -19.27 19.85
N GLY A 298 6.20 -19.27 19.27
CA GLY A 298 7.15 -20.39 19.38
C GLY A 298 8.11 -20.20 20.57
N ASP A 299 9.01 -21.13 20.74
CA ASP A 299 10.08 -21.02 21.74
C ASP A 299 10.95 -19.78 21.47
N GLY A 300 11.21 -18.98 22.54
CA GLY A 300 12.03 -17.77 22.44
C GLY A 300 11.34 -16.59 21.74
N SER A 301 10.03 -16.57 21.72
CA SER A 301 9.22 -15.54 21.06
C SER A 301 9.48 -14.13 21.58
N SER A 302 9.41 -13.15 20.69
CA SER A 302 9.47 -11.73 21.04
C SER A 302 8.19 -11.28 21.77
N HIS A 303 8.26 -10.10 22.41
CA HIS A 303 7.12 -9.50 23.10
C HIS A 303 5.86 -9.46 22.23
N SER A 304 5.98 -9.04 20.98
CA SER A 304 4.82 -8.93 20.09
C SER A 304 4.23 -10.27 19.69
N LEU A 305 5.06 -11.30 19.46
CA LEU A 305 4.54 -12.63 19.16
C LEU A 305 3.75 -13.20 20.33
N LEU A 306 4.24 -12.98 21.57
CA LEU A 306 3.52 -13.35 22.79
C LEU A 306 2.21 -12.55 22.89
N PHE A 307 2.27 -11.23 22.73
CA PHE A 307 1.08 -10.37 22.80
C PHE A 307 0.01 -10.80 21.78
N LEU A 308 0.40 -11.02 20.51
CA LEU A 308 -0.52 -11.45 19.47
C LEU A 308 -1.10 -12.84 19.78
N SER A 309 -0.26 -13.79 20.20
CA SER A 309 -0.71 -15.13 20.56
C SER A 309 -1.71 -15.11 21.74
N ASP A 310 -1.43 -14.32 22.77
CA ASP A 310 -2.22 -14.30 24.01
C ASP A 310 -3.52 -13.51 23.87
N HIS A 311 -3.54 -12.45 23.08
CA HIS A 311 -4.69 -11.56 22.97
C HIS A 311 -5.49 -11.73 21.69
N PHE A 312 -4.83 -11.82 20.51
CA PHE A 312 -5.51 -11.99 19.23
C PHE A 312 -5.86 -13.45 18.95
N GLY A 313 -4.98 -14.37 19.35
CA GLY A 313 -5.17 -15.82 19.14
C GLY A 313 -6.52 -16.33 19.59
N PRO A 314 -6.98 -16.07 20.83
CA PRO A 314 -8.30 -16.50 21.32
C PRO A 314 -9.46 -15.96 20.48
N VAL A 315 -9.43 -14.66 20.12
CA VAL A 315 -10.49 -14.02 19.32
C VAL A 315 -10.56 -14.63 17.92
N ILE A 316 -9.40 -14.81 17.27
CA ILE A 316 -9.31 -15.41 15.94
C ILE A 316 -9.76 -16.86 15.96
N LYS A 317 -9.36 -17.63 17.00
CA LYS A 317 -9.76 -19.02 17.16
C LYS A 317 -11.26 -19.19 17.33
N GLU A 318 -11.89 -18.32 18.14
CA GLU A 318 -13.34 -18.33 18.38
C GLU A 318 -14.11 -17.93 17.10
N ALA A 319 -13.65 -16.89 16.42
CA ALA A 319 -14.27 -16.42 15.18
C ALA A 319 -14.12 -17.42 14.01
N GLY A 320 -13.00 -18.14 13.99
CA GLY A 320 -12.61 -19.01 12.90
C GLY A 320 -12.11 -18.24 11.67
N GLY A 321 -11.75 -19.01 10.66
CA GLY A 321 -11.25 -18.51 9.39
C GLY A 321 -10.82 -19.68 8.53
N ASP A 322 -10.33 -19.39 7.34
CA ASP A 322 -9.92 -20.44 6.40
C ASP A 322 -8.39 -20.50 6.25
N LEU A 323 -7.71 -19.35 6.39
CA LEU A 323 -6.25 -19.26 6.31
C LEU A 323 -5.74 -18.02 7.02
N MET A 324 -4.63 -18.14 7.74
CA MET A 324 -3.80 -17.02 8.14
C MET A 324 -2.48 -17.05 7.37
N ILE A 325 -2.07 -15.92 6.82
CA ILE A 325 -0.80 -15.72 6.12
C ILE A 325 0.03 -14.73 6.93
N SER A 326 1.25 -15.15 7.29
CA SER A 326 2.22 -14.35 8.03
C SER A 326 3.62 -14.47 7.40
N ALA A 327 4.59 -13.74 7.97
CA ALA A 327 5.95 -13.64 7.47
C ALA A 327 6.97 -13.49 8.64
N HIS A 328 7.86 -12.49 8.60
CA HIS A 328 8.74 -12.03 9.69
C HIS A 328 9.88 -13.00 10.08
N THR A 329 9.62 -14.28 10.17
CA THR A 329 10.61 -15.26 10.66
C THR A 329 11.68 -15.59 9.64
N HIS A 330 11.54 -15.16 8.38
CA HIS A 330 12.35 -15.50 7.21
C HIS A 330 12.38 -17.01 6.91
N ARG A 331 11.53 -17.80 7.56
CA ARG A 331 11.46 -19.26 7.40
C ARG A 331 10.08 -19.65 6.92
N HIS A 332 10.03 -20.60 6.01
CA HIS A 332 8.77 -21.18 5.57
C HIS A 332 8.27 -22.21 6.57
N LEU A 333 7.00 -22.07 7.00
CA LEU A 333 6.34 -23.03 7.86
C LEU A 333 4.84 -23.10 7.50
N TRP A 334 4.35 -24.31 7.32
CA TRP A 334 2.93 -24.61 7.23
C TRP A 334 2.47 -25.32 8.50
N LEU A 335 1.63 -24.68 9.29
CA LEU A 335 0.96 -25.28 10.44
C LEU A 335 -0.48 -25.59 10.06
N PRO A 336 -0.87 -26.90 9.98
CA PRO A 336 -2.26 -27.26 9.76
C PRO A 336 -3.12 -26.82 10.94
N GLU A 337 -4.43 -26.76 10.76
CA GLU A 337 -5.42 -26.28 11.74
C GLU A 337 -5.18 -26.82 13.16
N LYS A 338 -4.90 -28.13 13.29
CA LYS A 338 -4.68 -28.79 14.58
C LYS A 338 -3.42 -28.33 15.33
N LEU A 339 -2.42 -27.76 14.60
CA LEU A 339 -1.13 -27.37 15.16
C LEU A 339 -0.97 -25.84 15.24
N SER A 340 -1.77 -25.07 14.51
CA SER A 340 -1.68 -23.60 14.51
C SER A 340 -2.10 -22.95 15.83
N GLY A 341 -3.01 -23.60 16.55
CA GLY A 341 -3.66 -23.04 17.72
C GLY A 341 -4.80 -22.06 17.39
N LEU A 342 -5.03 -21.74 16.12
CA LEU A 342 -5.97 -20.71 15.65
C LEU A 342 -7.29 -21.26 15.11
N GLY A 343 -7.48 -22.60 15.09
CA GLY A 343 -8.66 -23.21 14.48
C GLY A 343 -8.71 -23.12 12.95
N MET A 344 -7.60 -22.74 12.33
CA MET A 344 -7.39 -22.70 10.89
C MET A 344 -5.90 -22.92 10.57
N PRO A 345 -5.53 -23.28 9.34
CA PRO A 345 -4.14 -23.31 8.92
C PRO A 345 -3.44 -21.95 9.05
N LEU A 346 -2.17 -21.97 9.46
CA LEU A 346 -1.27 -20.82 9.47
C LEU A 346 -0.11 -21.09 8.49
N LEU A 347 0.07 -20.20 7.53
CA LEU A 347 1.21 -20.17 6.63
C LEU A 347 2.14 -19.02 7.03
N ILE A 348 3.34 -19.36 7.49
CA ILE A 348 4.42 -18.38 7.69
C ILE A 348 5.30 -18.49 6.44
N ASN A 349 5.40 -17.41 5.67
CA ASN A 349 6.15 -17.42 4.43
C ASN A 349 7.61 -16.98 4.66
N GLY A 350 8.54 -17.68 4.03
CA GLY A 350 9.96 -17.32 4.05
C GLY A 350 10.26 -16.11 3.14
N ASN A 351 11.30 -15.37 3.45
CA ASN A 351 11.72 -14.17 2.73
C ASN A 351 12.22 -14.41 1.29
N LEU A 352 12.51 -15.66 0.91
CA LEU A 352 12.91 -16.06 -0.44
C LEU A 352 11.75 -16.63 -1.26
N ASN A 353 10.54 -16.60 -0.72
CA ASN A 353 9.39 -17.21 -1.34
C ASN A 353 8.32 -16.17 -1.66
N ARG A 354 7.45 -16.51 -2.58
CA ARG A 354 6.17 -15.84 -2.82
C ARG A 354 5.02 -16.83 -2.68
N ILE A 355 3.82 -16.31 -2.41
CA ILE A 355 2.60 -17.10 -2.37
C ILE A 355 1.74 -16.68 -3.56
N GLU A 356 1.35 -17.63 -4.39
CA GLU A 356 0.32 -17.50 -5.42
C GLU A 356 -0.92 -18.23 -4.92
N ALA A 357 -2.06 -17.55 -4.84
CA ALA A 357 -3.28 -18.14 -4.34
C ALA A 357 -4.48 -17.85 -5.24
N GLU A 358 -5.38 -18.80 -5.31
CA GLU A 358 -6.64 -18.70 -6.05
C GLU A 358 -7.79 -19.23 -5.19
N ALA A 359 -8.71 -18.35 -4.83
CA ALA A 359 -9.96 -18.72 -4.18
C ALA A 359 -11.05 -18.90 -5.24
N GLY A 360 -11.72 -20.01 -5.25
CA GLY A 360 -12.76 -20.33 -6.22
C GLY A 360 -13.91 -21.17 -5.63
N GLU A 361 -14.81 -21.62 -6.48
CA GLU A 361 -15.98 -22.42 -6.05
C GLU A 361 -15.58 -23.75 -5.39
N GLN A 362 -14.48 -24.35 -5.81
CA GLN A 362 -14.03 -25.66 -5.35
C GLN A 362 -13.16 -25.58 -4.09
N GLY A 363 -12.38 -24.51 -3.93
CA GLY A 363 -11.44 -24.38 -2.82
C GLY A 363 -10.59 -23.11 -2.90
N LEU A 364 -9.82 -22.89 -1.86
CA LEU A 364 -8.73 -21.91 -1.82
C LEU A 364 -7.42 -22.67 -2.05
N LYS A 365 -6.85 -22.51 -3.23
CA LYS A 365 -5.56 -23.10 -3.63
C LYS A 365 -4.44 -22.17 -3.27
N ILE A 366 -3.40 -22.70 -2.64
CA ILE A 366 -2.22 -21.96 -2.17
C ILE A 366 -0.99 -22.67 -2.72
N LYS A 367 -0.13 -21.91 -3.40
CA LYS A 367 1.14 -22.38 -3.90
C LYS A 367 2.25 -21.44 -3.43
N VAL A 368 3.20 -21.99 -2.69
CA VAL A 368 4.40 -21.28 -2.26
C VAL A 368 5.53 -21.66 -3.20
N LEU A 369 6.17 -20.65 -3.79
CA LEU A 369 7.22 -20.82 -4.78
C LEU A 369 8.49 -20.08 -4.33
N SER A 370 9.63 -20.73 -4.50
CA SER A 370 10.94 -20.12 -4.24
C SER A 370 11.29 -19.07 -5.30
N GLU A 371 12.38 -18.33 -5.10
CA GLU A 371 12.98 -17.42 -6.10
C GLU A 371 13.29 -18.14 -7.42
N THR A 372 13.61 -19.44 -7.38
CA THR A 372 13.89 -20.28 -8.56
C THR A 372 12.65 -20.92 -9.18
N ASN A 373 11.44 -20.53 -8.71
CA ASN A 373 10.14 -21.09 -9.12
C ASN A 373 9.91 -22.56 -8.74
N GLU A 374 10.67 -23.09 -7.78
CA GLU A 374 10.42 -24.41 -7.25
C GLU A 374 9.24 -24.38 -6.28
N VAL A 375 8.39 -25.39 -6.32
CA VAL A 375 7.25 -25.52 -5.42
C VAL A 375 7.75 -25.95 -4.04
N VAL A 376 7.64 -25.02 -3.07
CA VAL A 376 7.98 -25.26 -1.67
C VAL A 376 6.82 -25.94 -0.94
N THR A 377 5.60 -25.46 -1.20
CA THR A 377 4.36 -26.01 -0.62
C THR A 377 3.21 -25.80 -1.58
N GLU A 378 2.34 -26.78 -1.70
CA GLU A 378 1.05 -26.68 -2.39
C GLU A 378 -0.04 -27.21 -1.50
N LYS A 379 -1.11 -26.45 -1.30
CA LYS A 379 -2.25 -26.80 -0.43
C LYS A 379 -3.55 -26.35 -1.08
N GLU A 380 -4.60 -27.07 -0.75
CA GLU A 380 -5.97 -26.69 -1.07
C GLU A 380 -6.83 -26.77 0.19
N ILE A 381 -7.55 -25.69 0.46
CA ILE A 381 -8.51 -25.59 1.55
C ILE A 381 -9.87 -25.69 0.94
N ILE A 382 -10.56 -26.78 1.23
CA ILE A 382 -11.90 -27.04 0.71
C ILE A 382 -12.89 -26.10 1.38
N LYS A 383 -13.83 -25.56 0.60
CA LYS A 383 -14.91 -24.71 1.11
C LYS A 383 -15.64 -25.42 2.24
N ARG A 384 -15.79 -24.72 3.39
CA ARG A 384 -16.66 -25.19 4.48
C ARG A 384 -18.11 -25.22 3.99
N GLN A 385 -18.78 -26.32 4.25
CA GLN A 385 -20.22 -26.51 3.90
C GLN A 385 -21.12 -25.69 4.82
#